data_87bfb5e9102c1a120cfa4971405db061
#
_entry.id   87bfb5e9102c1a120cfa4971405db061
#
_cell.length_a   1.000
_cell.length_b   1.000
_cell.length_c   1.000
_cell.angle_alpha   90.00
_cell.angle_beta   90.00
_cell.angle_gamma   90.00
#
_symmetry.space_group_name_H-M   'P 1'
#
loop_
_entity.id
_entity.type
_entity.pdbx_description
1 polymer ?
#
loop_
_entity_poly.entity_id
_entity_poly.type
_entity_poly.pdbx_seq_one_letter_code
_entity_poly.pdbx_strand_id
1 'polypeptide(L)'
;LAAGVLRESKTEDDEKNKDLFRYVITSNGAMVTDVKEKKTLFRALIKKEDALSILSDCRKEKFGIAAHVRHRYFAQGKLFTSAGRIVYGKDAAAVCCVRNMEEILSKSDCDVEELQFYFPTSKEKEKLKEILSVYPQVKAAYTGFMPKYFQKMRPRGMA
;
A
#
# COMPACT_ATOMS: atom_id res chain seq x y z
N LEU A 1 6.47 1.96 10.66
CA LEU A 1 5.25 2.19 11.44
C LEU A 1 4.08 1.92 10.52
N ALA A 2 3.45 0.75 10.67
CA ALA A 2 2.23 0.43 9.96
C ALA A 2 1.14 1.40 10.41
N ALA A 3 0.55 2.13 9.46
CA ALA A 3 -0.65 2.89 9.72
C ALA A 3 -1.76 1.90 10.08
N GLY A 4 -2.12 1.84 11.36
CA GLY A 4 -3.25 1.07 11.81
C GLY A 4 -4.51 1.60 11.13
N VAL A 5 -5.21 0.74 10.43
CA VAL A 5 -6.56 1.02 9.98
C VAL A 5 -7.42 1.15 11.23
N LEU A 6 -7.86 2.38 11.54
CA LEU A 6 -8.85 2.60 12.58
C LEU A 6 -10.14 1.88 12.16
N ARG A 7 -10.34 0.68 12.68
CA ARG A 7 -11.63 0.00 12.61
C ARG A 7 -12.59 0.73 13.56
N GLU A 8 -13.76 1.04 13.07
CA GLU A 8 -14.90 1.34 13.95
C GLU A 8 -15.32 0.05 14.70
N SER A 9 -14.57 -0.32 15.71
CA SER A 9 -15.04 -1.17 16.78
C SER A 9 -15.45 -0.25 17.93
N LYS A 10 -16.73 -0.06 18.11
CA LYS A 10 -17.25 0.68 19.26
C LYS A 10 -16.96 -0.11 20.53
N THR A 11 -15.85 0.17 21.16
CA THR A 11 -15.57 -0.21 22.53
C THR A 11 -15.65 1.06 23.39
N GLU A 12 -16.01 0.94 24.67
CA GLU A 12 -16.08 2.09 25.59
C GLU A 12 -14.76 2.87 25.71
N ASP A 13 -13.62 2.26 25.32
CA ASP A 13 -12.32 2.91 25.23
C ASP A 13 -12.19 3.86 24.02
N ASP A 14 -13.00 3.67 22.96
CA ASP A 14 -12.96 4.54 21.78
C ASP A 14 -13.53 5.93 22.04
N GLU A 15 -14.43 6.09 22.99
CA GLU A 15 -14.94 7.41 23.38
C GLU A 15 -13.91 8.23 24.15
N LYS A 16 -13.07 7.59 24.97
CA LYS A 16 -11.99 8.25 25.69
C LYS A 16 -10.82 8.67 24.77
N ASN A 17 -10.62 7.97 23.66
CA ASN A 17 -9.52 8.23 22.72
C ASN A 17 -9.89 9.21 21.58
N LYS A 18 -11.16 9.57 21.43
CA LYS A 18 -11.61 10.51 20.38
C LYS A 18 -10.99 11.91 20.47
N ASP A 19 -10.53 12.30 21.64
CA ASP A 19 -9.92 13.62 21.85
C ASP A 19 -8.38 13.62 21.82
N LEU A 20 -7.75 12.45 21.69
CA LEU A 20 -6.28 12.34 21.73
C LEU A 20 -5.59 12.84 20.46
N PHE A 21 -6.24 12.71 19.29
CA PHE A 21 -5.65 13.10 18.02
C PHE A 21 -6.65 13.90 17.18
N ARG A 22 -6.31 15.13 16.88
CA ARG A 22 -7.09 15.96 15.95
C ARG A 22 -6.81 15.63 14.49
N TYR A 23 -5.55 15.32 14.18
CA TYR A 23 -5.11 15.09 12.80
C TYR A 23 -4.58 13.67 12.64
N VAL A 24 -4.99 13.01 11.56
CA VAL A 24 -4.50 11.68 11.18
C VAL A 24 -3.84 11.79 9.81
N ILE A 25 -2.62 11.26 9.73
CA ILE A 25 -1.85 11.15 8.49
C ILE A 25 -1.90 9.69 8.04
N THR A 26 -2.39 9.45 6.84
CA THR A 26 -2.54 8.10 6.26
C THR A 26 -1.80 7.98 4.94
N SER A 27 -1.68 6.74 4.43
CA SER A 27 -1.07 6.42 3.14
C SER A 27 0.32 7.06 3.00
N ASN A 28 1.19 6.86 4.01
CA ASN A 28 2.55 7.39 4.06
C ASN A 28 2.66 8.91 3.83
N GLY A 29 1.67 9.67 4.27
CA GLY A 29 1.64 11.13 4.13
C GLY A 29 0.85 11.63 2.92
N ALA A 30 0.24 10.74 2.13
CA ALA A 30 -0.58 11.14 0.99
C ALA A 30 -1.91 11.79 1.40
N MET A 31 -2.35 11.57 2.63
CA MET A 31 -3.59 12.17 3.15
C MET A 31 -3.43 12.70 4.56
N VAL A 32 -4.03 13.85 4.82
CA VAL A 32 -4.17 14.44 6.17
C VAL A 32 -5.64 14.73 6.41
N THR A 33 -6.19 14.17 7.47
CA THR A 33 -7.60 14.33 7.85
C THR A 33 -7.71 14.96 9.23
N ASP A 34 -8.53 16.00 9.36
CA ASP A 34 -9.01 16.49 10.65
C ASP A 34 -10.16 15.57 11.09
N VAL A 35 -9.89 14.75 12.11
CA VAL A 35 -10.84 13.74 12.59
C VAL A 35 -12.03 14.41 13.27
N LYS A 36 -11.80 15.54 13.95
CA LYS A 36 -12.83 16.29 14.68
C LYS A 36 -13.82 16.92 13.71
N GLU A 37 -13.32 17.59 12.68
CA GLU A 37 -14.13 18.23 11.66
C GLU A 37 -14.57 17.25 10.54
N LYS A 38 -14.09 15.98 10.57
CA LYS A 38 -14.31 14.98 9.52
C LYS A 38 -13.95 15.50 8.12
N LYS A 39 -12.91 16.31 8.04
CA LYS A 39 -12.49 17.00 6.82
C LYS A 39 -11.11 16.57 6.39
N THR A 40 -10.96 16.20 5.12
CA THR A 40 -9.64 16.00 4.52
C THR A 40 -9.00 17.37 4.25
N LEU A 41 -7.85 17.62 4.86
CA LEU A 41 -7.09 18.86 4.75
C LEU A 41 -6.08 18.82 3.60
N PHE A 42 -5.55 17.65 3.30
CA PHE A 42 -4.54 17.46 2.27
C PHE A 42 -4.73 16.11 1.57
N ARG A 43 -4.51 16.11 0.25
CA ARG A 43 -4.44 14.90 -0.59
C ARG A 43 -3.33 15.06 -1.60
N ALA A 44 -2.49 14.03 -1.73
CA ALA A 44 -1.50 13.87 -2.80
C ALA A 44 -1.75 12.51 -3.44
N LEU A 45 -2.67 12.46 -4.41
CA LEU A 45 -3.06 11.22 -5.08
C LEU A 45 -2.25 11.03 -6.36
N ILE A 46 -1.97 9.78 -6.69
CA ILE A 46 -1.43 9.36 -7.99
C ILE A 46 -2.61 9.29 -8.94
N LYS A 47 -2.55 10.00 -10.05
CA LYS A 47 -3.60 9.91 -11.09
C LYS A 47 -3.76 8.46 -11.52
N LYS A 48 -5.00 8.05 -11.72
CA LYS A 48 -5.31 6.66 -12.12
C LYS A 48 -4.54 6.26 -13.39
N GLU A 49 -4.44 7.14 -14.37
CA GLU A 49 -3.73 6.92 -15.61
C GLU A 49 -2.24 6.67 -15.38
N ASP A 50 -1.59 7.47 -14.53
CA ASP A 50 -0.19 7.28 -14.15
C ASP A 50 0.00 5.95 -13.42
N ALA A 51 -0.89 5.61 -12.49
CA ALA A 51 -0.83 4.36 -11.78
C ALA A 51 -0.96 3.14 -12.71
N LEU A 52 -1.87 3.19 -13.67
CA LEU A 52 -2.04 2.14 -14.68
C LEU A 52 -0.81 2.02 -15.59
N SER A 53 -0.22 3.15 -16.00
CA SER A 53 1.00 3.17 -16.82
C SER A 53 2.17 2.57 -16.06
N ILE A 54 2.38 2.95 -14.79
CA ILE A 54 3.42 2.36 -13.92
C ILE A 54 3.23 0.85 -13.78
N LEU A 55 2.00 0.38 -13.53
CA LEU A 55 1.72 -1.05 -13.42
C LEU A 55 2.02 -1.79 -14.71
N SER A 56 1.67 -1.20 -15.86
CA SER A 56 1.96 -1.77 -17.18
C SER A 56 3.46 -1.91 -17.42
N ASP A 57 4.25 -0.88 -17.08
CA ASP A 57 5.71 -0.91 -17.20
C ASP A 57 6.36 -1.93 -16.26
N CYS A 58 5.74 -2.14 -15.09
CA CYS A 58 6.17 -3.14 -14.11
C CYS A 58 5.72 -4.57 -14.45
N ARG A 59 4.90 -4.80 -15.49
CA ARG A 59 4.25 -6.09 -15.77
C ARG A 59 5.23 -7.26 -15.97
N LYS A 60 6.41 -6.99 -16.52
CA LYS A 60 7.44 -8.00 -16.76
C LYS A 60 8.30 -8.30 -15.53
N GLU A 61 8.16 -7.49 -14.50
CA GLU A 61 8.96 -7.59 -13.29
C GLU A 61 8.24 -8.45 -12.24
N LYS A 62 9.02 -9.10 -11.38
CA LYS A 62 8.49 -9.97 -10.32
C LYS A 62 8.25 -9.19 -9.03
N PHE A 63 7.56 -8.07 -9.12
CA PHE A 63 7.18 -7.28 -7.94
C PHE A 63 5.95 -7.87 -7.25
N GLY A 64 5.95 -7.85 -5.91
CA GLY A 64 4.72 -7.87 -5.16
C GLY A 64 4.08 -6.47 -5.24
N ILE A 65 2.80 -6.41 -5.49
CA ILE A 65 2.10 -5.14 -5.72
C ILE A 65 0.95 -5.01 -4.73
N ALA A 66 0.88 -3.85 -4.08
CA ALA A 66 -0.29 -3.47 -3.30
C ALA A 66 -0.67 -2.02 -3.59
N ALA A 67 -1.92 -1.67 -3.32
CA ALA A 67 -2.43 -0.32 -3.53
C ALA A 67 -3.47 0.07 -2.48
N HIS A 68 -3.47 1.35 -2.10
CA HIS A 68 -4.56 1.99 -1.39
C HIS A 68 -5.43 2.76 -2.37
N VAL A 69 -6.71 2.41 -2.42
CA VAL A 69 -7.72 3.07 -3.25
C VAL A 69 -9.01 3.15 -2.47
N ARG A 70 -9.60 4.34 -2.32
CA ARG A 70 -10.83 4.57 -1.54
C ARG A 70 -10.74 4.02 -0.12
N HIS A 71 -9.63 4.29 0.56
CA HIS A 71 -9.36 3.79 1.91
C HIS A 71 -9.37 2.27 2.06
N ARG A 72 -9.30 1.53 0.95
CA ARG A 72 -9.19 0.08 0.93
C ARG A 72 -7.82 -0.35 0.47
N TYR A 73 -7.29 -1.36 1.14
CA TYR A 73 -5.99 -1.95 0.80
C TYR A 73 -6.17 -3.18 -0.07
N PHE A 74 -5.63 -3.13 -1.27
CA PHE A 74 -5.62 -4.23 -2.21
C PHE A 74 -4.20 -4.80 -2.31
N ALA A 75 -4.06 -6.12 -2.34
CA ALA A 75 -2.77 -6.78 -2.54
C ALA A 75 -2.88 -7.84 -3.63
N GLN A 76 -1.95 -7.82 -4.59
CA GLN A 76 -1.94 -8.74 -5.71
C GLN A 76 -1.22 -10.04 -5.34
N GLY A 77 -1.91 -11.16 -5.55
CA GLY A 77 -1.37 -12.51 -5.40
C GLY A 77 -1.60 -13.14 -4.04
N LYS A 78 -1.97 -14.42 -4.06
CA LYS A 78 -2.31 -15.19 -2.86
C LYS A 78 -1.15 -15.35 -1.89
N LEU A 79 0.07 -15.55 -2.42
CA LEU A 79 1.26 -15.77 -1.59
C LEU A 79 1.59 -14.51 -0.76
N PHE A 80 1.46 -13.36 -1.39
CA PHE A 80 1.70 -12.07 -0.76
C PHE A 80 0.67 -11.76 0.34
N THR A 81 -0.61 -12.03 0.08
CA THR A 81 -1.67 -11.84 1.08
C THR A 81 -1.57 -12.82 2.24
N SER A 82 -1.16 -14.07 1.99
CA SER A 82 -0.92 -15.03 3.06
C SER A 82 0.23 -14.63 3.96
N ALA A 83 1.32 -14.13 3.40
CA ALA A 83 2.45 -13.59 4.16
C ALA A 83 2.06 -12.34 4.97
N GLY A 84 1.26 -11.45 4.40
CA GLY A 84 0.72 -10.29 5.10
C GLY A 84 -0.15 -10.68 6.31
N ARG A 85 -0.97 -11.72 6.18
CA ARG A 85 -1.76 -12.26 7.30
C ARG A 85 -0.93 -12.82 8.43
N ILE A 86 0.22 -13.44 8.12
CA ILE A 86 1.16 -13.95 9.13
C ILE A 86 1.81 -12.80 9.89
N VAL A 87 2.16 -11.72 9.21
CA VAL A 87 2.87 -10.57 9.79
C VAL A 87 1.92 -9.65 10.58
N TYR A 88 0.74 -9.39 10.04
CA TYR A 88 -0.22 -8.42 10.59
C TYR A 88 -1.39 -9.06 11.35
N GLY A 89 -1.45 -10.39 11.41
CA GLY A 89 -2.46 -11.11 12.18
C GLY A 89 -3.89 -10.76 11.77
N LYS A 90 -4.75 -10.49 12.79
CA LYS A 90 -6.18 -10.16 12.58
C LYS A 90 -6.39 -8.84 11.83
N ASP A 91 -5.44 -7.92 11.89
CA ASP A 91 -5.52 -6.62 11.21
C ASP A 91 -5.38 -6.75 9.68
N ALA A 92 -4.79 -7.84 9.20
CA ALA A 92 -4.77 -8.18 7.77
C ALA A 92 -6.14 -8.59 7.21
N ALA A 93 -7.17 -8.72 8.03
CA ALA A 93 -8.53 -9.06 7.56
C ALA A 93 -9.13 -7.98 6.65
N ALA A 94 -8.62 -6.75 6.71
CA ALA A 94 -9.05 -5.65 5.84
C ALA A 94 -8.35 -5.65 4.45
N VAL A 95 -7.37 -6.55 4.22
CA VAL A 95 -6.66 -6.65 2.95
C VAL A 95 -7.49 -7.41 1.92
N CYS A 96 -7.82 -6.73 0.82
CA CYS A 96 -8.50 -7.34 -0.33
C CYS A 96 -7.47 -8.02 -1.24
N CYS A 97 -7.52 -9.35 -1.32
CA CYS A 97 -6.68 -10.10 -2.24
C CYS A 97 -7.22 -10.03 -3.66
N VAL A 98 -6.40 -9.59 -4.61
CA VAL A 98 -6.77 -9.47 -6.02
C VAL A 98 -5.84 -10.28 -6.93
N ARG A 99 -6.33 -10.68 -8.09
CA ARG A 99 -5.52 -11.40 -9.09
C ARG A 99 -4.72 -10.44 -9.97
N ASN A 100 -5.32 -9.30 -10.29
CA ASN A 100 -4.75 -8.31 -11.17
C ASN A 100 -5.07 -6.91 -10.65
N MET A 101 -4.05 -6.14 -10.31
CA MET A 101 -4.19 -4.78 -9.79
C MET A 101 -4.65 -3.81 -10.87
N GLU A 102 -4.16 -3.95 -12.11
CA GLU A 102 -4.57 -3.10 -13.23
C GLU A 102 -6.09 -3.20 -13.46
N GLU A 103 -6.66 -4.41 -13.35
CA GLU A 103 -8.11 -4.61 -13.49
C GLU A 103 -8.89 -3.88 -12.39
N ILE A 104 -8.39 -3.89 -11.16
CA ILE A 104 -9.02 -3.18 -10.05
C ILE A 104 -8.96 -1.67 -10.27
N LEU A 105 -7.80 -1.15 -10.65
CA LEU A 105 -7.63 0.28 -10.88
C LEU A 105 -8.40 0.76 -12.11
N SER A 106 -8.45 -0.02 -13.19
CA SER A 106 -9.20 0.37 -14.40
C SER A 106 -10.70 0.53 -14.13
N LYS A 107 -11.26 -0.30 -13.26
CA LYS A 107 -12.68 -0.24 -12.83
C LYS A 107 -12.95 0.82 -11.75
N SER A 108 -11.91 1.38 -11.15
CA SER A 108 -12.04 2.47 -10.18
C SER A 108 -12.32 3.79 -10.91
N ASP A 109 -13.17 4.61 -10.33
CA ASP A 109 -13.43 6.00 -10.74
C ASP A 109 -12.58 7.00 -9.93
N CYS A 110 -11.66 6.52 -9.10
CA CYS A 110 -10.85 7.32 -8.20
C CYS A 110 -9.37 7.16 -8.49
N ASP A 111 -8.63 8.23 -8.18
CA ASP A 111 -7.18 8.23 -8.12
C ASP A 111 -6.66 7.35 -6.97
N VAL A 112 -5.38 7.02 -7.01
CA VAL A 112 -4.72 6.07 -6.14
C VAL A 112 -4.02 6.81 -5.00
N GLU A 113 -4.31 6.43 -3.76
CA GLU A 113 -3.70 7.03 -2.57
C GLU A 113 -2.24 6.62 -2.43
N GLU A 114 -1.94 5.36 -2.75
CA GLU A 114 -0.60 4.80 -2.65
C GLU A 114 -0.46 3.56 -3.52
N LEU A 115 0.67 3.43 -4.22
CA LEU A 115 1.16 2.19 -4.81
C LEU A 115 2.35 1.69 -4.01
N GLN A 116 2.34 0.43 -3.63
CA GLN A 116 3.43 -0.23 -2.93
C GLN A 116 4.01 -1.34 -3.78
N PHE A 117 5.33 -1.35 -3.91
CA PHE A 117 6.07 -2.40 -4.60
C PHE A 117 6.99 -3.12 -3.64
N TYR A 118 6.93 -4.44 -3.67
CA TYR A 118 7.75 -5.31 -2.86
C TYR A 118 8.68 -6.10 -3.76
N PHE A 119 9.95 -6.03 -3.50
CA PHE A 119 10.98 -6.66 -4.31
C PHE A 119 11.96 -7.43 -3.42
N PRO A 120 12.42 -8.63 -3.84
CA PRO A 120 13.27 -9.48 -3.01
C PRO A 120 14.72 -9.06 -3.00
N THR A 121 15.20 -8.31 -4.00
CA THR A 121 16.63 -7.95 -4.14
C THR A 121 16.85 -6.49 -4.50
N SER A 122 18.09 -6.04 -4.31
CA SER A 122 18.49 -4.68 -4.68
C SER A 122 18.44 -4.44 -6.21
N LYS A 123 18.60 -5.49 -7.01
CA LYS A 123 18.53 -5.39 -8.48
C LYS A 123 17.12 -4.95 -8.92
N GLU A 124 16.10 -5.55 -8.34
CA GLU A 124 14.72 -5.20 -8.63
C GLU A 124 14.38 -3.79 -8.12
N LYS A 125 14.99 -3.36 -7.01
CA LYS A 125 14.88 -1.98 -6.54
C LYS A 125 15.42 -0.99 -7.57
N GLU A 126 16.60 -1.22 -8.12
CA GLU A 126 17.17 -0.32 -9.14
C GLU A 126 16.33 -0.32 -10.41
N LYS A 127 15.78 -1.47 -10.81
CA LYS A 127 14.86 -1.56 -11.94
C LYS A 127 13.58 -0.74 -11.71
N LEU A 128 13.01 -0.80 -10.51
CA LEU A 128 11.85 0.01 -10.16
C LEU A 128 12.18 1.52 -10.19
N LYS A 129 13.37 1.92 -9.74
CA LYS A 129 13.82 3.32 -9.83
C LYS A 129 13.91 3.78 -11.28
N GLU A 130 14.46 2.93 -12.16
CA GLU A 130 14.54 3.21 -13.60
C GLU A 130 13.14 3.42 -14.19
N ILE A 131 12.20 2.52 -13.89
CA ILE A 131 10.80 2.65 -14.34
C ILE A 131 10.21 3.96 -13.81
N LEU A 132 10.36 4.25 -12.52
CA LEU A 132 9.75 5.44 -11.93
C LEU A 132 10.41 6.75 -12.37
N SER A 133 11.61 6.73 -12.93
CA SER A 133 12.30 7.93 -13.40
C SER A 133 11.56 8.67 -14.54
N VAL A 134 10.71 7.98 -15.29
CA VAL A 134 9.89 8.58 -16.36
C VAL A 134 8.57 9.17 -15.84
N TYR A 135 8.31 9.07 -14.53
CA TYR A 135 7.11 9.60 -13.86
C TYR A 135 7.50 10.67 -12.81
N PRO A 136 8.04 11.83 -13.20
CA PRO A 136 8.55 12.84 -12.27
C PRO A 136 7.47 13.44 -11.36
N GLN A 137 6.21 13.34 -11.73
CA GLN A 137 5.05 13.76 -10.94
C GLN A 137 4.75 12.82 -9.76
N VAL A 138 5.31 11.61 -9.74
CA VAL A 138 5.10 10.61 -8.68
C VAL A 138 6.28 10.64 -7.70
N LYS A 139 5.98 10.85 -6.42
CA LYS A 139 7.00 10.79 -5.36
C LYS A 139 7.16 9.36 -4.87
N ALA A 140 8.37 8.84 -4.89
CA ALA A 140 8.71 7.52 -4.39
C ALA A 140 9.51 7.60 -3.09
N ALA A 141 9.09 6.83 -2.08
CA ALA A 141 9.83 6.60 -0.85
C ALA A 141 10.32 5.14 -0.81
N TYR A 142 11.61 4.96 -0.56
CA TYR A 142 12.23 3.63 -0.50
C TYR A 142 12.48 3.25 0.96
N THR A 143 11.71 2.30 1.47
CA THR A 143 11.89 1.78 2.83
C THR A 143 12.72 0.51 2.79
N GLY A 144 13.82 0.48 3.56
CA GLY A 144 14.75 -0.67 3.58
C GLY A 144 14.27 -1.88 4.38
N PHE A 145 13.01 -1.91 4.80
CA PHE A 145 12.51 -2.94 5.69
C PHE A 145 11.83 -4.07 4.92
N MET A 146 12.60 -5.13 4.68
CA MET A 146 12.01 -6.45 4.46
C MET A 146 12.09 -7.22 5.79
N PRO A 147 10.96 -7.61 6.40
CA PRO A 147 10.99 -8.44 7.59
C PRO A 147 11.84 -9.68 7.33
N LYS A 148 12.73 -10.06 8.25
CA LYS A 148 13.58 -11.29 8.15
C LYS A 148 12.79 -12.55 7.81
N TYR A 149 11.50 -12.57 8.08
CA TYR A 149 10.56 -13.64 7.72
C TYR A 149 10.40 -13.85 6.21
N PHE A 150 10.39 -12.78 5.40
CA PHE A 150 10.30 -12.90 3.95
C PHE A 150 11.59 -13.46 3.32
N GLN A 151 12.74 -13.27 3.94
CA GLN A 151 13.99 -13.88 3.51
C GLN A 151 14.00 -15.41 3.71
N LYS A 152 13.27 -15.93 4.70
CA LYS A 152 13.14 -17.37 4.97
C LYS A 152 12.18 -18.10 4.04
N MET A 153 11.27 -17.41 3.38
CA MET A 153 10.28 -17.98 2.45
C MET A 153 10.78 -18.11 1.00
N ARG A 154 12.06 -17.91 0.72
CA ARG A 154 12.61 -18.27 -0.60
C ARG A 154 12.44 -19.77 -0.81
N PRO A 155 11.82 -20.21 -1.92
CA PRO A 155 11.93 -21.62 -2.31
C PRO A 155 13.41 -21.98 -2.40
N ARG A 156 13.84 -23.02 -1.68
CA ARG A 156 15.16 -23.62 -1.87
C ARG A 156 15.21 -24.12 -3.31
N GLY A 157 15.97 -23.47 -4.18
CA GLY A 157 16.14 -23.92 -5.54
C GLY A 157 16.21 -22.86 -6.64
N MET A 158 16.29 -21.57 -6.30
CA MET A 158 16.65 -20.53 -7.28
C MET A 158 18.04 -19.98 -6.94
N ALA A 159 19.06 -20.72 -7.41
CA ALA A 159 20.42 -20.20 -7.59
C ALA A 159 20.49 -19.55 -8.97
#